data_abb88498571baa755a3761fb37777e80
#
_entry.id   abb88498571baa755a3761fb37777e80
#
_cell.length_a   1.000
_cell.length_b   1.000
_cell.length_c   1.000
_cell.angle_alpha   90.00
_cell.angle_beta   90.00
_cell.angle_gamma   90.00
#
_symmetry.space_group_name_H-M   'P 1'
#
loop_
_entity.id
_entity.type
_entity.pdbx_description
1 polymer ?
#
loop_
_entity_poly.entity_id
_entity_poly.type
_entity_poly.pdbx_seq_one_letter_code
_entity_poly.pdbx_strand_id
1 'polypeptide(L)'
;SCMKLSAIDTIVAAIVVTVIALAVAHAIEFVASHTTPRRLSIIASRRGLNGEIPRIDSYAVFAGMAAAGFAEELVFRFVLVGGVAVLLGLFIPTKIAVIAAIVISTAVFVYAHEEYRDWYTLLVCVAMSLVMCVAFAVTGSYVVVALAHAAYDIIDIEIEGSRMVNEDDYFFGEVPQSVMLDRYEEICREENERANREE
;
A
#
# COMPACT_ATOMS: atom_id res chain seq x y z
N SER A 1 -21.39 -5.68 21.74
CA SER A 1 -20.54 -5.02 22.75
C SER A 1 -19.19 -4.83 22.13
N CYS A 2 -18.88 -3.60 21.73
CA CYS A 2 -17.56 -3.24 21.23
C CYS A 2 -16.59 -3.36 22.42
N MET A 3 -15.64 -4.29 22.37
CA MET A 3 -14.59 -4.37 23.39
C MET A 3 -13.76 -3.08 23.30
N LYS A 4 -13.70 -2.32 24.40
CA LYS A 4 -12.75 -1.21 24.49
C LYS A 4 -11.36 -1.81 24.65
N LEU A 5 -10.57 -1.75 23.60
CA LEU A 5 -9.16 -2.14 23.64
C LEU A 5 -8.42 -1.23 24.64
N SER A 6 -7.53 -1.80 25.44
CA SER A 6 -6.58 -1.01 26.22
C SER A 6 -5.57 -0.34 25.26
N ALA A 7 -4.83 0.65 25.75
CA ALA A 7 -3.77 1.29 24.95
C ALA A 7 -2.72 0.26 24.48
N ILE A 8 -2.36 -0.69 25.34
CA ILE A 8 -1.41 -1.75 25.03
C ILE A 8 -1.99 -2.68 23.94
N ASP A 9 -3.25 -3.12 24.09
CA ASP A 9 -3.89 -3.98 23.09
C ASP A 9 -4.00 -3.27 21.73
N THR A 10 -4.28 -1.97 21.74
CA THR A 10 -4.33 -1.14 20.51
C THR A 10 -2.99 -1.12 19.80
N ILE A 11 -1.90 -0.89 20.54
CA ILE A 11 -0.53 -0.88 19.97
C ILE A 11 -0.15 -2.27 19.45
N VAL A 12 -0.39 -3.31 20.22
CA VAL A 12 -0.10 -4.70 19.81
C VAL A 12 -0.89 -5.08 18.57
N ALA A 13 -2.19 -4.76 18.53
CA ALA A 13 -3.01 -5.01 17.37
C ALA A 13 -2.51 -4.24 16.13
N ALA A 14 -2.13 -2.97 16.28
CA ALA A 14 -1.58 -2.19 15.17
C ALA A 14 -0.27 -2.79 14.64
N ILE A 15 0.64 -3.21 15.53
CA ILE A 15 1.89 -3.88 15.12
C ILE A 15 1.58 -5.18 14.35
N VAL A 16 0.67 -6.01 14.84
CA VAL A 16 0.29 -7.26 14.17
C VAL A 16 -0.28 -6.98 12.77
N VAL A 17 -1.17 -6.00 12.64
CA VAL A 17 -1.76 -5.62 11.36
C VAL A 17 -0.69 -5.09 10.40
N THR A 18 0.24 -4.24 10.88
CA THR A 18 1.36 -3.74 10.09
C THR A 18 2.23 -4.89 9.56
N VAL A 19 2.58 -5.85 10.42
CA VAL A 19 3.40 -7.02 10.02
C VAL A 19 2.67 -7.86 8.96
N ILE A 20 1.36 -8.09 9.13
CA ILE A 20 0.55 -8.80 8.13
C ILE A 20 0.54 -8.03 6.80
N ALA A 21 0.33 -6.72 6.85
CA ALA A 21 0.30 -5.87 5.67
C ALA A 21 1.63 -5.92 4.90
N LEU A 22 2.76 -5.74 5.58
CA LEU A 22 4.11 -5.86 5.00
C LEU A 22 4.35 -7.25 4.41
N ALA A 23 3.99 -8.30 5.15
CA ALA A 23 4.16 -9.67 4.67
C ALA A 23 3.36 -9.96 3.40
N VAL A 24 2.12 -9.46 3.33
CA VAL A 24 1.26 -9.61 2.14
C VAL A 24 1.82 -8.82 0.96
N ALA A 25 2.22 -7.56 1.15
CA ALA A 25 2.79 -6.74 0.09
C ALA A 25 4.08 -7.36 -0.46
N HIS A 26 5.01 -7.77 0.41
CA HIS A 26 6.26 -8.41 0.01
C HIS A 26 6.06 -9.79 -0.63
N ALA A 27 5.05 -10.57 -0.21
CA ALA A 27 4.71 -11.83 -0.86
C ALA A 27 4.20 -11.60 -2.29
N ILE A 28 3.36 -10.58 -2.51
CA ILE A 28 2.90 -10.20 -3.84
C ILE A 28 4.08 -9.74 -4.70
N GLU A 29 4.96 -8.90 -4.16
CA GLU A 29 6.18 -8.43 -4.83
C GLU A 29 7.07 -9.61 -5.22
N PHE A 30 7.31 -10.53 -4.30
CA PHE A 30 8.11 -11.73 -4.55
C PHE A 30 7.53 -12.56 -5.70
N VAL A 31 6.23 -12.84 -5.69
CA VAL A 31 5.57 -13.59 -6.76
C VAL A 31 5.65 -12.83 -8.08
N ALA A 32 5.35 -11.53 -8.08
CA ALA A 32 5.41 -10.70 -9.27
C ALA A 32 6.82 -10.69 -9.88
N SER A 33 7.85 -10.54 -9.03
CA SER A 33 9.25 -10.51 -9.47
C SER A 33 9.76 -11.81 -10.08
N HIS A 34 9.12 -12.97 -9.78
CA HIS A 34 9.52 -14.28 -10.28
C HIS A 34 8.66 -14.79 -11.43
N THR A 35 7.49 -14.20 -11.65
CA THR A 35 6.51 -14.69 -12.63
C THR A 35 6.34 -13.77 -13.83
N THR A 36 6.87 -12.55 -13.77
CA THR A 36 6.62 -11.54 -14.81
C THR A 36 7.91 -11.17 -15.54
N PRO A 37 7.96 -11.34 -16.88
CA PRO A 37 9.11 -10.87 -17.69
C PRO A 37 9.32 -9.34 -17.63
N ARG A 38 8.32 -8.61 -17.13
CA ARG A 38 8.32 -7.14 -17.01
C ARG A 38 8.71 -6.64 -15.62
N ARG A 39 9.51 -7.39 -14.89
CA ARG A 39 9.94 -7.03 -13.52
C ARG A 39 10.42 -5.59 -13.41
N LEU A 40 11.32 -5.17 -14.29
CA LEU A 40 11.92 -3.84 -14.24
C LEU A 40 10.92 -2.73 -14.62
N SER A 41 10.01 -2.97 -15.57
CA SER A 41 8.99 -1.97 -15.91
C SER A 41 8.00 -1.73 -14.76
N ILE A 42 7.69 -2.76 -13.98
CA ILE A 42 6.85 -2.63 -12.79
C ILE A 42 7.58 -1.80 -11.72
N ILE A 43 8.84 -2.10 -11.47
CA ILE A 43 9.67 -1.35 -10.53
C ILE A 43 9.82 0.11 -10.98
N ALA A 44 10.08 0.34 -12.27
CA ALA A 44 10.22 1.68 -12.83
C ALA A 44 8.92 2.50 -12.73
N SER A 45 7.77 1.88 -13.04
CA SER A 45 6.46 2.52 -12.91
C SER A 45 6.19 2.95 -11.46
N ARG A 46 6.44 2.06 -10.49
CA ARG A 46 6.27 2.34 -9.07
C ARG A 46 7.18 3.47 -8.59
N ARG A 47 8.45 3.44 -8.98
CA ARG A 47 9.43 4.49 -8.64
C ARG A 47 9.11 5.82 -9.31
N GLY A 48 8.53 5.81 -10.51
CA GLY A 48 8.09 7.01 -11.19
C GLY A 48 7.05 7.80 -10.41
N LEU A 49 6.10 7.11 -9.79
CA LEU A 49 5.03 7.74 -9.01
C LEU A 49 5.50 8.19 -7.62
N ASN A 50 6.33 7.40 -6.96
CA ASN A 50 6.77 7.64 -5.59
C ASN A 50 8.25 8.02 -5.47
N GLY A 51 8.96 8.20 -6.58
CA GLY A 51 10.40 8.39 -6.60
C GLY A 51 10.91 9.65 -5.90
N GLU A 52 10.05 10.64 -5.71
CA GLU A 52 10.40 11.87 -4.98
C GLU A 52 10.19 11.73 -3.46
N ILE A 53 9.31 10.82 -3.01
CA ILE A 53 8.97 10.68 -1.59
C ILE A 53 10.18 10.28 -0.75
N PRO A 54 11.01 9.28 -1.13
CA PRO A 54 12.21 8.92 -0.38
C PRO A 54 13.29 10.02 -0.32
N ARG A 55 13.17 11.07 -1.15
CA ARG A 55 14.10 12.21 -1.18
C ARG A 55 13.69 13.35 -0.28
N ILE A 56 12.47 13.29 0.25
CA ILE A 56 11.98 14.28 1.19
C ILE A 56 12.61 13.98 2.55
N ASP A 57 12.81 15.01 3.36
CA ASP A 57 13.28 14.85 4.74
C ASP A 57 12.46 13.82 5.50
N SER A 58 13.12 12.89 6.19
CA SER A 58 12.48 11.76 6.88
C SER A 58 11.38 12.19 7.86
N TYR A 59 11.52 13.36 8.48
CA TYR A 59 10.50 13.91 9.36
C TYR A 59 9.24 14.32 8.57
N ALA A 60 9.43 14.92 7.38
CA ALA A 60 8.33 15.31 6.51
C ALA A 60 7.61 14.07 5.93
N VAL A 61 8.37 13.02 5.57
CA VAL A 61 7.82 11.71 5.17
C VAL A 61 6.99 11.13 6.30
N PHE A 62 7.56 11.04 7.52
CA PHE A 62 6.84 10.52 8.69
C PHE A 62 5.54 11.29 8.95
N ALA A 63 5.59 12.61 8.98
CA ALA A 63 4.42 13.44 9.24
C ALA A 63 3.37 13.32 8.12
N GLY A 64 3.80 13.28 6.86
CA GLY A 64 2.94 13.12 5.69
C GLY A 64 2.22 11.77 5.67
N MET A 65 2.96 10.68 5.85
CA MET A 65 2.40 9.32 5.85
C MET A 65 1.51 9.08 7.07
N ALA A 66 1.87 9.62 8.24
CA ALA A 66 0.97 9.58 9.39
C ALA A 66 -0.34 10.31 9.10
N ALA A 67 -0.28 11.52 8.56
CA ALA A 67 -1.48 12.29 8.22
C ALA A 67 -2.32 11.59 7.16
N ALA A 68 -1.71 11.06 6.10
CA ALA A 68 -2.38 10.33 5.04
C ALA A 68 -3.06 9.07 5.58
N GLY A 69 -2.34 8.20 6.29
CA GLY A 69 -2.89 6.98 6.87
C GLY A 69 -4.08 7.25 7.81
N PHE A 70 -4.00 8.30 8.65
CA PHE A 70 -5.14 8.68 9.50
C PHE A 70 -6.32 9.21 8.69
N ALA A 71 -6.09 10.07 7.69
CA ALA A 71 -7.17 10.62 6.86
C ALA A 71 -7.85 9.55 6.01
N GLU A 72 -7.07 8.68 5.39
CA GLU A 72 -7.59 7.60 4.55
C GLU A 72 -8.40 6.59 5.36
N GLU A 73 -7.90 6.15 6.51
CA GLU A 73 -8.63 5.22 7.37
C GLU A 73 -9.92 5.81 7.92
N LEU A 74 -9.96 7.13 8.14
CA LEU A 74 -11.20 7.81 8.52
C LEU A 74 -12.26 7.69 7.41
N VAL A 75 -11.88 7.88 6.17
CA VAL A 75 -12.80 7.80 5.03
C VAL A 75 -13.16 6.35 4.72
N PHE A 76 -12.16 5.51 4.50
CA PHE A 76 -12.38 4.17 3.94
C PHE A 76 -12.87 3.17 4.99
N ARG A 77 -12.40 3.23 6.24
CA ARG A 77 -12.78 2.23 7.25
C ARG A 77 -13.84 2.75 8.18
N PHE A 78 -13.68 3.93 8.74
CA PHE A 78 -14.68 4.44 9.68
C PHE A 78 -15.99 4.83 8.96
N VAL A 79 -15.91 5.65 7.89
CA VAL A 79 -17.10 6.11 7.17
C VAL A 79 -17.64 5.03 6.23
N LEU A 80 -16.83 4.50 5.31
CA LEU A 80 -17.33 3.54 4.31
C LEU A 80 -17.60 2.17 4.91
N VAL A 81 -16.65 1.52 5.60
CA VAL A 81 -16.95 0.21 6.19
C VAL A 81 -17.93 0.35 7.35
N GLY A 82 -17.64 1.21 8.32
CA GLY A 82 -18.49 1.38 9.51
C GLY A 82 -19.86 1.94 9.18
N GLY A 83 -19.89 3.09 8.48
CA GLY A 83 -21.15 3.79 8.15
C GLY A 83 -22.05 3.00 7.20
N VAL A 84 -21.47 2.44 6.10
CA VAL A 84 -22.25 1.65 5.14
C VAL A 84 -22.73 0.35 5.76
N ALA A 85 -21.93 -0.34 6.60
CA ALA A 85 -22.37 -1.54 7.30
C ALA A 85 -23.56 -1.27 8.24
N VAL A 86 -23.52 -0.16 8.97
CA VAL A 86 -24.65 0.26 9.82
C VAL A 86 -25.89 0.55 8.99
N LEU A 87 -25.74 1.32 7.91
CA LEU A 87 -26.86 1.68 7.04
C LEU A 87 -27.49 0.45 6.39
N LEU A 88 -26.69 -0.42 5.78
CA LEU A 88 -27.16 -1.65 5.17
C LEU A 88 -27.75 -2.62 6.20
N GLY A 89 -27.19 -2.65 7.40
CA GLY A 89 -27.66 -3.49 8.51
C GLY A 89 -29.09 -3.21 8.96
N LEU A 90 -29.67 -2.06 8.54
CA LEU A 90 -31.11 -1.76 8.75
C LEU A 90 -32.02 -2.58 7.84
N PHE A 91 -31.51 -3.09 6.73
CA PHE A 91 -32.29 -3.74 5.67
C PHE A 91 -31.91 -5.20 5.43
N ILE A 92 -30.65 -5.58 5.73
CA ILE A 92 -30.11 -6.91 5.47
C ILE A 92 -29.35 -7.43 6.70
N PRO A 93 -29.13 -8.77 6.80
CA PRO A 93 -28.36 -9.35 7.91
C PRO A 93 -26.97 -8.69 8.09
N THR A 94 -26.60 -8.37 9.30
CA THR A 94 -25.39 -7.63 9.65
C THR A 94 -24.11 -8.22 9.01
N LYS A 95 -23.97 -9.52 8.96
CA LYS A 95 -22.80 -10.17 8.31
C LYS A 95 -22.70 -9.83 6.84
N ILE A 96 -23.83 -9.86 6.11
CA ILE A 96 -23.89 -9.51 4.70
C ILE A 96 -23.62 -8.01 4.52
N ALA A 97 -24.17 -7.16 5.38
CA ALA A 97 -23.94 -5.72 5.39
C ALA A 97 -22.45 -5.37 5.56
N VAL A 98 -21.74 -6.04 6.46
CA VAL A 98 -20.29 -5.85 6.67
C VAL A 98 -19.50 -6.30 5.44
N ILE A 99 -19.80 -7.46 4.87
CA ILE A 99 -19.12 -7.94 3.66
C ILE A 99 -19.33 -6.97 2.49
N ALA A 100 -20.56 -6.51 2.27
CA ALA A 100 -20.88 -5.54 1.23
C ALA A 100 -20.11 -4.21 1.45
N ALA A 101 -20.07 -3.73 2.70
CA ALA A 101 -19.33 -2.52 3.06
C ALA A 101 -17.83 -2.66 2.78
N ILE A 102 -17.22 -3.82 3.08
CA ILE A 102 -15.80 -4.11 2.78
C ILE A 102 -15.58 -4.07 1.27
N VAL A 103 -16.44 -4.72 0.48
CA VAL A 103 -16.31 -4.73 -0.99
C VAL A 103 -16.42 -3.31 -1.55
N ILE A 104 -17.41 -2.53 -1.11
CA ILE A 104 -17.58 -1.15 -1.54
C ILE A 104 -16.37 -0.31 -1.16
N SER A 105 -15.92 -0.37 0.10
CA SER A 105 -14.76 0.38 0.57
C SER A 105 -13.49 0.03 -0.21
N THR A 106 -13.25 -1.26 -0.46
CA THR A 106 -12.10 -1.70 -1.25
C THR A 106 -12.17 -1.20 -2.70
N ALA A 107 -13.35 -1.25 -3.33
CA ALA A 107 -13.52 -0.75 -4.69
C ALA A 107 -13.26 0.76 -4.77
N VAL A 108 -13.78 1.54 -3.82
CA VAL A 108 -13.56 3.00 -3.77
C VAL A 108 -12.10 3.32 -3.46
N PHE A 109 -11.45 2.57 -2.56
CA PHE A 109 -10.03 2.73 -2.23
C PHE A 109 -9.15 2.52 -3.47
N VAL A 110 -9.37 1.42 -4.19
CA VAL A 110 -8.64 1.09 -5.42
C VAL A 110 -8.88 2.14 -6.50
N TYR A 111 -10.11 2.61 -6.64
CA TYR A 111 -10.43 3.69 -7.59
C TYR A 111 -9.73 5.00 -7.24
N ALA A 112 -9.64 5.34 -5.95
CA ALA A 112 -8.91 6.54 -5.49
C ALA A 112 -7.40 6.47 -5.77
N HIS A 113 -6.86 5.26 -6.00
CA HIS A 113 -5.46 5.00 -6.34
C HIS A 113 -5.29 4.66 -7.83
N GLU A 114 -6.17 5.11 -8.72
CA GLU A 114 -6.16 4.79 -10.17
C GLU A 114 -4.91 5.28 -10.92
N GLU A 115 -4.11 6.16 -10.34
CA GLU A 115 -2.82 6.60 -10.88
C GLU A 115 -1.83 5.41 -11.02
N TYR A 116 -1.98 4.39 -10.18
CA TYR A 116 -1.24 3.15 -10.24
C TYR A 116 -1.89 2.21 -11.27
N ARG A 117 -1.47 2.28 -12.52
CA ARG A 117 -2.11 1.55 -13.63
C ARG A 117 -1.58 0.15 -13.88
N ASP A 118 -0.53 -0.26 -13.18
CA ASP A 118 0.00 -1.61 -13.32
C ASP A 118 -0.79 -2.60 -12.44
N TRP A 119 -0.88 -3.85 -12.94
CA TRP A 119 -1.65 -4.91 -12.26
C TRP A 119 -1.08 -5.28 -10.88
N TYR A 120 0.23 -5.13 -10.71
CA TYR A 120 0.92 -5.43 -9.46
C TYR A 120 0.51 -4.46 -8.37
N THR A 121 0.64 -3.16 -8.63
CA THR A 121 0.25 -2.12 -7.65
C THR A 121 -1.25 -2.17 -7.35
N LEU A 122 -2.08 -2.44 -8.37
CA LEU A 122 -3.51 -2.67 -8.18
C LEU A 122 -3.76 -3.84 -7.22
N LEU A 123 -3.05 -4.94 -7.37
CA LEU A 123 -3.18 -6.11 -6.51
C LEU A 123 -2.74 -5.79 -5.07
N VAL A 124 -1.65 -5.04 -4.89
CA VAL A 124 -1.20 -4.57 -3.57
C VAL A 124 -2.26 -3.66 -2.94
N CYS A 125 -2.82 -2.68 -3.68
CA CYS A 125 -3.89 -1.81 -3.18
C CYS A 125 -5.12 -2.60 -2.73
N VAL A 126 -5.56 -3.60 -3.52
CA VAL A 126 -6.68 -4.49 -3.15
C VAL A 126 -6.35 -5.25 -1.86
N ALA A 127 -5.18 -5.88 -1.80
CA ALA A 127 -4.76 -6.69 -0.67
C ALA A 127 -4.63 -5.84 0.61
N MET A 128 -4.01 -4.67 0.51
CA MET A 128 -3.88 -3.71 1.62
C MET A 128 -5.23 -3.23 2.12
N SER A 129 -6.12 -2.84 1.19
CA SER A 129 -7.48 -2.45 1.58
C SER A 129 -8.21 -3.57 2.31
N LEU A 130 -8.11 -4.82 1.84
CA LEU A 130 -8.74 -5.96 2.51
C LEU A 130 -8.16 -6.21 3.90
N VAL A 131 -6.83 -6.16 4.07
CA VAL A 131 -6.17 -6.31 5.38
C VAL A 131 -6.70 -5.27 6.36
N MET A 132 -6.75 -3.99 5.98
CA MET A 132 -7.24 -2.91 6.84
C MET A 132 -8.74 -3.02 7.11
N CYS A 133 -9.56 -3.38 6.12
CA CYS A 133 -11.00 -3.60 6.30
C CYS A 133 -11.29 -4.74 7.28
N VAL A 134 -10.58 -5.87 7.14
CA VAL A 134 -10.74 -7.03 8.04
C VAL A 134 -10.27 -6.66 9.45
N ALA A 135 -9.12 -6.00 9.58
CA ALA A 135 -8.61 -5.53 10.86
C ALA A 135 -9.62 -4.60 11.56
N PHE A 136 -10.21 -3.66 10.83
CA PHE A 136 -11.26 -2.78 11.35
C PHE A 136 -12.53 -3.55 11.75
N ALA A 137 -12.98 -4.48 10.91
CA ALA A 137 -14.18 -5.27 11.22
C ALA A 137 -14.00 -6.16 12.45
N VAL A 138 -12.77 -6.68 12.69
CA VAL A 138 -12.44 -7.54 13.84
C VAL A 138 -12.24 -6.72 15.12
N THR A 139 -11.48 -5.63 15.04
CA THR A 139 -11.12 -4.83 16.21
C THR A 139 -12.15 -3.78 16.58
N GLY A 140 -12.94 -3.31 15.61
CA GLY A 140 -13.83 -2.15 15.76
C GLY A 140 -13.09 -0.85 16.06
N SER A 141 -11.78 -0.81 15.86
CA SER A 141 -10.94 0.31 16.27
C SER A 141 -10.34 1.03 15.07
N TYR A 142 -10.79 2.25 14.84
CA TYR A 142 -10.18 3.17 13.88
C TYR A 142 -8.68 3.42 14.16
N VAL A 143 -8.33 3.59 15.45
CA VAL A 143 -6.94 3.90 15.84
C VAL A 143 -5.98 2.77 15.48
N VAL A 144 -6.42 1.51 15.62
CA VAL A 144 -5.58 0.34 15.23
C VAL A 144 -5.23 0.40 13.75
N VAL A 145 -6.22 0.59 12.88
CA VAL A 145 -5.97 0.59 11.44
C VAL A 145 -5.22 1.83 10.97
N ALA A 146 -5.49 3.00 11.56
CA ALA A 146 -4.78 4.23 11.25
C ALA A 146 -3.30 4.16 11.62
N LEU A 147 -2.97 3.63 12.80
CA LEU A 147 -1.58 3.40 13.20
C LEU A 147 -0.91 2.34 12.33
N ALA A 148 -1.62 1.27 12.00
CA ALA A 148 -1.07 0.21 11.18
C ALA A 148 -0.79 0.67 9.75
N HIS A 149 -1.69 1.46 9.14
CA HIS A 149 -1.50 2.01 7.80
C HIS A 149 -0.33 2.99 7.76
N ALA A 150 -0.31 3.97 8.67
CA ALA A 150 0.79 4.91 8.77
C ALA A 150 2.16 4.21 8.96
N ALA A 151 2.22 3.20 9.83
CA ALA A 151 3.43 2.43 10.05
C ALA A 151 3.84 1.61 8.81
N TYR A 152 2.86 1.05 8.10
CA TYR A 152 3.11 0.34 6.85
C TYR A 152 3.74 1.27 5.81
N ASP A 153 3.15 2.42 5.55
CA ASP A 153 3.65 3.37 4.54
C ASP A 153 5.05 3.87 4.88
N ILE A 154 5.29 4.23 6.14
CA ILE A 154 6.62 4.70 6.59
C ILE A 154 7.68 3.62 6.37
N ILE A 155 7.38 2.37 6.78
CA ILE A 155 8.34 1.27 6.65
C ILE A 155 8.56 0.90 5.18
N ASP A 156 7.50 0.86 4.36
CA ASP A 156 7.61 0.52 2.93
C ASP A 156 8.44 1.57 2.17
N ILE A 157 8.25 2.86 2.46
CA ILE A 157 9.04 3.95 1.87
C ILE A 157 10.51 3.88 2.30
N GLU A 158 10.80 3.60 3.57
CA GLU A 158 12.18 3.46 4.04
C GLU A 158 12.89 2.25 3.41
N ILE A 159 12.19 1.13 3.26
CA ILE A 159 12.70 -0.05 2.56
C ILE A 159 12.98 0.28 1.10
N GLU A 160 12.04 0.94 0.41
CA GLU A 160 12.20 1.31 -0.99
C GLU A 160 13.33 2.32 -1.19
N GLY A 161 13.43 3.33 -0.31
CA GLY A 161 14.54 4.28 -0.32
C GLY A 161 15.90 3.59 -0.15
N SER A 162 16.00 2.63 0.76
CA SER A 162 17.22 1.84 0.98
C SER A 162 17.59 0.99 -0.25
N ARG A 163 16.61 0.42 -0.94
CA ARG A 163 16.81 -0.34 -2.16
C ARG A 163 17.31 0.56 -3.31
N MET A 164 16.71 1.75 -3.45
CA MET A 164 17.15 2.73 -4.46
C MET A 164 18.62 3.11 -4.30
N VAL A 165 19.09 3.31 -3.06
CA VAL A 165 20.51 3.63 -2.79
C VAL A 165 21.43 2.46 -3.14
N ASN A 166 21.03 1.22 -2.84
CA ASN A 166 21.89 0.05 -3.01
C ASN A 166 21.98 -0.45 -4.47
N GLU A 167 20.94 -0.21 -5.27
CA GLU A 167 20.88 -0.74 -6.65
C GLU A 167 21.56 0.16 -7.67
N ASP A 168 21.65 1.46 -7.44
CA ASP A 168 21.95 2.41 -8.51
C ASP A 168 23.29 3.15 -8.40
N ASP A 169 24.02 3.10 -7.31
CA ASP A 169 25.19 3.99 -7.06
C ASP A 169 24.87 5.49 -7.31
N TYR A 170 23.58 5.84 -7.43
CA TYR A 170 23.14 7.19 -7.68
C TYR A 170 23.01 7.96 -6.38
N PHE A 171 23.71 9.06 -6.30
CA PHE A 171 23.54 10.02 -5.20
C PHE A 171 22.12 10.59 -5.24
N PHE A 172 21.36 10.33 -4.19
CA PHE A 172 20.07 10.97 -3.98
C PHE A 172 20.23 12.49 -4.11
N GLY A 173 19.50 13.08 -5.04
CA GLY A 173 19.45 14.53 -5.23
C GLY A 173 20.23 15.08 -6.44
N GLU A 174 21.13 14.30 -7.07
CA GLU A 174 21.91 14.79 -8.21
C GLU A 174 21.32 14.42 -9.58
N VAL A 175 20.47 13.39 -9.66
CA VAL A 175 19.87 12.94 -10.92
C VAL A 175 18.38 13.26 -10.94
N PRO A 176 17.88 14.02 -11.91
CA PRO A 176 16.45 14.28 -12.07
C PRO A 176 15.67 12.97 -12.25
N GLN A 177 14.47 12.90 -11.67
CA GLN A 177 13.58 11.74 -11.78
C GLN A 177 13.31 11.31 -13.23
N SER A 178 13.18 12.26 -14.17
CA SER A 178 13.03 11.99 -15.59
C SER A 178 14.19 11.18 -16.16
N VAL A 179 15.42 11.51 -15.78
CA VAL A 179 16.64 10.80 -16.25
C VAL A 179 16.69 9.39 -15.66
N MET A 180 16.23 9.21 -14.42
CA MET A 180 16.13 7.88 -13.81
C MET A 180 15.08 7.02 -14.51
N LEU A 181 13.92 7.57 -14.83
CA LEU A 181 12.88 6.87 -15.58
C LEU A 181 13.36 6.45 -16.97
N ASP A 182 13.98 7.38 -17.73
CA ASP A 182 14.52 7.10 -19.05
C ASP A 182 15.54 5.94 -19.00
N ARG A 183 16.38 5.91 -17.97
CA ARG A 183 17.37 4.85 -17.79
C ARG A 183 16.75 3.50 -17.42
N TYR A 184 15.70 3.49 -16.57
CA TYR A 184 14.96 2.26 -16.27
C TYR A 184 14.23 1.73 -17.49
N GLU A 185 13.63 2.59 -18.31
CA GLU A 185 13.02 2.19 -19.57
C GLU A 185 14.04 1.59 -20.53
N GLU A 186 15.24 2.15 -20.59
CA GLU A 186 16.35 1.64 -21.41
C GLU A 186 16.79 0.24 -20.94
N ILE A 187 16.99 0.04 -19.64
CA ILE A 187 17.33 -1.26 -19.05
C ILE A 187 16.23 -2.29 -19.33
N CYS A 188 14.96 -1.93 -19.15
CA CYS A 188 13.83 -2.79 -19.45
C CYS A 188 13.78 -3.21 -20.93
N ARG A 189 14.08 -2.28 -21.82
CA ARG A 189 14.15 -2.56 -23.26
C ARG A 189 15.29 -3.53 -23.59
N GLU A 190 16.48 -3.30 -23.04
CA GLU A 190 17.63 -4.18 -23.25
C GLU A 190 17.40 -5.60 -22.75
N GLU A 191 16.77 -5.76 -21.58
CA GLU A 191 16.44 -7.08 -21.05
C GLU A 191 15.38 -7.80 -21.89
N ASN A 192 14.35 -7.10 -22.35
CA ASN A 192 13.36 -7.67 -23.25
C ASN A 192 13.99 -8.11 -24.60
N GLU A 193 14.93 -7.32 -25.12
CA GLU A 193 15.64 -7.70 -26.35
C GLU A 193 16.58 -8.89 -26.15
N ARG A 194 17.16 -9.06 -24.95
CA ARG A 194 17.96 -10.26 -24.63
C ARG A 194 17.07 -11.49 -24.50
N ALA A 195 15.96 -11.39 -23.78
CA ALA A 195 15.02 -12.50 -23.63
C ALA A 195 14.49 -13.01 -24.97
N ASN A 196 14.16 -12.09 -25.90
CA ASN A 196 13.70 -12.42 -27.25
C ASN A 196 14.80 -13.01 -28.17
N ARG A 197 16.08 -12.91 -27.80
CA ARG A 197 17.19 -13.52 -28.57
C ARG A 197 17.56 -14.91 -28.07
N GLU A 198 17.11 -15.28 -26.90
CA GLU A 198 17.35 -16.58 -26.26
C GLU A 198 16.21 -17.59 -26.53
N GLU A 199 15.09 -17.13 -27.11
CA GLU A 199 14.01 -17.96 -27.68
C GLU A 199 14.26 -18.25 -29.17
#